data_01c6cca0170beaeb3dae7d7db5c11168
#
_entry.id   01c6cca0170beaeb3dae7d7db5c11168
#
_cell.length_a   1.000
_cell.length_b   1.000
_cell.length_c   1.000
_cell.angle_alpha   90.00
_cell.angle_beta   90.00
_cell.angle_gamma   90.00
#
_symmetry.space_group_name_H-M   'P 1'
#
loop_
_entity.id
_entity.type
_entity.pdbx_description
1 polymer ?
#
loop_
_entity_poly.entity_id
_entity_poly.type
_entity_poly.pdbx_seq_one_letter_code
_entity_poly.pdbx_strand_id
1 'polypeptide(L)'
;MNPRAAENNQAIKLAEFAKKINMGRNTFYRKLREKKILNDRNIPIDRLINDGMFNVRHHRFEDFGKMEFRDHYAVTVTPKGQIFISRALTN
;
A
#
# COMPACT_ATOMS: atom_id res chain seq x y z
N MET A 1 -13.15 -14.72 18.58
CA MET A 1 -12.62 -14.08 17.37
C MET A 1 -11.23 -13.54 17.61
N ASN A 2 -10.32 -13.77 16.72
CA ASN A 2 -8.95 -13.33 16.84
C ASN A 2 -8.86 -11.84 16.42
N PRO A 3 -8.46 -10.92 17.36
CA PRO A 3 -8.34 -9.49 17.02
C PRO A 3 -7.39 -9.23 15.86
N ARG A 4 -6.34 -10.05 15.77
CA ARG A 4 -5.36 -9.93 14.69
C ARG A 4 -5.98 -10.22 13.32
N ALA A 5 -6.87 -11.20 13.24
CA ALA A 5 -7.57 -11.52 12.01
C ALA A 5 -8.51 -10.37 11.62
N ALA A 6 -9.16 -9.74 12.60
CA ALA A 6 -10.04 -8.59 12.35
C ALA A 6 -9.24 -7.42 11.80
N GLU A 7 -8.05 -7.16 12.36
CA GLU A 7 -7.17 -6.08 11.88
C GLU A 7 -6.73 -6.35 10.45
N ASN A 8 -6.33 -7.59 10.15
CA ASN A 8 -5.89 -7.96 8.81
C ASN A 8 -7.02 -7.81 7.79
N ASN A 9 -8.26 -8.14 8.20
CA ASN A 9 -9.42 -8.01 7.32
C ASN A 9 -9.77 -6.56 7.02
N GLN A 10 -9.31 -5.61 7.86
CA GLN A 10 -9.54 -4.19 7.64
C GLN A 10 -8.46 -3.54 6.79
N ALA A 11 -7.34 -4.22 6.58
CA ALA A 11 -6.31 -3.75 5.67
C ALA A 11 -6.76 -4.02 4.24
N ILE A 12 -6.68 -3.01 3.39
CA ILE A 12 -7.14 -3.11 2.01
C ILE A 12 -6.03 -2.69 1.05
N LYS A 13 -6.17 -3.09 -0.20
CA LYS A 13 -5.22 -2.70 -1.24
C LYS A 13 -5.31 -1.19 -1.47
N LEU A 14 -4.17 -0.58 -1.84
CA LEU A 14 -4.14 0.86 -2.10
C LEU A 14 -5.14 1.28 -3.17
N ALA A 15 -5.28 0.49 -4.24
CA ALA A 15 -6.23 0.80 -5.30
C ALA A 15 -7.68 0.79 -4.79
N GLU A 16 -8.00 -0.13 -3.88
CA GLU A 16 -9.32 -0.18 -3.26
C GLU A 16 -9.57 1.02 -2.37
N PHE A 17 -8.56 1.46 -1.65
CA PHE A 17 -8.67 2.64 -0.81
C PHE A 17 -8.87 3.91 -1.66
N ALA A 18 -8.19 4.00 -2.80
CA ALA A 18 -8.40 5.12 -3.71
C ALA A 18 -9.86 5.23 -4.16
N LYS A 19 -10.47 4.09 -4.50
CA LYS A 19 -11.89 4.05 -4.85
C LYS A 19 -12.77 4.47 -3.68
N LYS A 20 -12.42 4.06 -2.48
CA LYS A 20 -13.19 4.36 -1.27
C LYS A 20 -13.23 5.86 -0.99
N ILE A 21 -12.16 6.58 -1.30
CA ILE A 21 -12.11 8.04 -1.12
C ILE A 21 -12.42 8.79 -2.41
N ASN A 22 -12.94 8.10 -3.41
CA ASN A 22 -13.39 8.70 -4.67
C ASN A 22 -12.28 9.39 -5.46
N MET A 23 -11.11 8.78 -5.49
CA MET A 23 -9.96 9.33 -6.18
C MET A 23 -9.47 8.37 -7.26
N GLY A 24 -9.13 8.90 -8.43
CA GLY A 24 -8.57 8.11 -9.50
C GLY A 24 -7.24 7.49 -9.08
N ARG A 25 -7.01 6.25 -9.51
CA ARG A 25 -5.82 5.48 -9.11
C ARG A 25 -4.52 6.22 -9.40
N ASN A 26 -4.37 6.73 -10.61
CA ASN A 26 -3.13 7.42 -11.00
C ASN A 26 -2.91 8.70 -10.19
N THR A 27 -3.98 9.46 -9.99
CA THR A 27 -3.92 10.68 -9.17
C THR A 27 -3.56 10.36 -7.73
N PHE A 28 -4.16 9.28 -7.19
CA PHE A 28 -3.91 8.84 -5.83
C PHE A 28 -2.43 8.50 -5.63
N TYR A 29 -1.88 7.65 -6.49
CA TYR A 29 -0.47 7.25 -6.39
C TYR A 29 0.47 8.44 -6.56
N ARG A 30 0.17 9.34 -7.50
CA ARG A 30 0.98 10.53 -7.72
C ARG A 30 1.03 11.40 -6.46
N LYS A 31 -0.12 11.63 -5.84
CA LYS A 31 -0.17 12.45 -4.62
C LYS A 31 0.61 11.83 -3.48
N LEU A 32 0.55 10.51 -3.34
CA LEU A 32 1.31 9.82 -2.30
C LEU A 32 2.81 9.92 -2.56
N ARG A 33 3.24 9.86 -3.82
CA ARG A 33 4.66 10.06 -4.16
C ARG A 33 5.09 11.49 -3.87
N GLU A 34 4.28 12.47 -4.22
CA GLU A 34 4.57 13.87 -3.97
C GLU A 34 4.75 14.16 -2.48
N LYS A 35 3.96 13.48 -1.65
CA LYS A 35 4.05 13.66 -0.20
C LYS A 35 5.10 12.76 0.45
N LYS A 36 5.86 12.02 -0.36
CA LYS A 36 6.93 11.13 0.10
C LYS A 36 6.41 9.98 0.97
N ILE A 37 5.16 9.61 0.78
CA ILE A 37 4.57 8.44 1.44
C ILE A 37 4.96 7.18 0.68
N LEU A 38 4.97 7.25 -0.65
CA LEU A 38 5.45 6.18 -1.52
C LEU A 38 6.71 6.63 -2.24
N ASN A 39 7.56 5.64 -2.57
CA ASN A 39 8.71 5.90 -3.42
C ASN A 39 8.32 5.84 -4.90
N ASP A 40 9.31 5.96 -5.80
CA ASP A 40 9.07 5.97 -7.24
C ASP A 40 8.46 4.66 -7.77
N ARG A 41 8.58 3.58 -7.02
CA ARG A 41 8.02 2.28 -7.37
C ARG A 41 6.66 2.03 -6.72
N ASN A 42 6.08 3.06 -6.09
CA ASN A 42 4.81 2.98 -5.37
C ASN A 42 4.88 2.04 -4.17
N ILE A 43 6.05 1.94 -3.54
CA ILE A 43 6.25 1.18 -2.32
C ILE A 43 6.36 2.16 -1.16
N PRO A 44 5.66 1.90 -0.04
CA PRO A 44 5.75 2.80 1.11
C PRO A 44 7.17 2.90 1.67
N ILE A 45 7.53 4.06 2.18
CA ILE A 45 8.84 4.23 2.81
C ILE A 45 8.90 3.41 4.10
N ASP A 46 10.12 2.99 4.46
CA ASP A 46 10.34 2.07 5.59
C ASP A 46 9.76 2.60 6.90
N ARG A 47 9.90 3.88 7.14
CA ARG A 47 9.38 4.47 8.38
C ARG A 47 7.88 4.22 8.55
N LEU A 48 7.11 4.35 7.48
CA LEU A 48 5.66 4.16 7.55
C LEU A 48 5.29 2.69 7.66
N ILE A 49 6.09 1.80 7.07
CA ILE A 49 5.89 0.37 7.26
C ILE A 49 6.13 0.00 8.72
N ASN A 50 7.21 0.50 9.29
CA ASN A 50 7.57 0.24 10.70
C ASN A 50 6.55 0.83 11.67
N ASP A 51 5.91 1.94 11.31
CA ASP A 51 4.88 2.56 12.12
C ASP A 51 3.52 1.85 12.01
N GLY A 52 3.42 0.83 11.18
CA GLY A 52 2.19 0.07 11.04
C GLY A 52 1.14 0.71 10.14
N MET A 53 1.53 1.66 9.30
CA MET A 53 0.60 2.30 8.34
C MET A 53 0.33 1.41 7.14
N PHE A 54 1.31 0.59 6.76
CA PHE A 54 1.22 -0.25 5.57
C PHE A 54 1.78 -1.63 5.87
N ASN A 55 1.25 -2.62 5.17
CA ASN A 55 1.82 -3.97 5.11
C ASN A 55 2.37 -4.20 3.71
N VAL A 56 3.60 -4.67 3.63
CA VAL A 56 4.22 -4.94 2.33
C VAL A 56 4.68 -6.39 2.33
N ARG A 57 4.24 -7.15 1.34
CA ARG A 57 4.69 -8.51 1.11
C ARG A 57 5.48 -8.56 -0.17
N HIS A 58 6.66 -9.14 -0.11
CA HIS A 58 7.50 -9.34 -1.27
C HIS A 58 7.36 -10.79 -1.73
N HIS A 59 6.96 -10.96 -2.97
CA HIS A 59 6.87 -12.27 -3.61
C HIS A 59 7.85 -12.33 -4.75
N ARG A 60 8.65 -13.37 -4.76
CA ARG A 60 9.57 -13.64 -5.85
C ARG A 60 9.13 -14.93 -6.51
N PHE A 61 8.91 -14.87 -7.81
CA PHE A 61 8.51 -16.06 -8.55
C PHE A 61 9.29 -16.16 -9.86
N GLU A 62 9.38 -17.40 -10.34
CA GLU A 62 10.11 -17.68 -11.58
C GLU A 62 9.16 -17.56 -12.77
N ASP A 63 9.61 -16.90 -13.80
CA ASP A 63 8.91 -16.85 -15.08
C ASP A 63 9.68 -17.76 -16.05
N PHE A 64 9.22 -19.00 -16.16
CA PHE A 64 9.91 -20.01 -16.97
C PHE A 64 9.88 -19.67 -18.46
N GLY A 65 8.87 -18.94 -18.91
CA GLY A 65 8.81 -18.52 -20.30
C GLY A 65 9.90 -17.52 -20.67
N LYS A 66 10.31 -16.69 -19.71
CA LYS A 66 11.34 -15.69 -19.90
C LYS A 66 12.66 -16.06 -19.23
N MET A 67 12.68 -17.19 -18.54
CA MET A 67 13.88 -17.68 -17.85
C MET A 67 14.44 -16.64 -16.87
N GLU A 68 13.54 -15.96 -16.14
CA GLU A 68 13.95 -14.93 -15.19
C GLU A 68 13.08 -14.95 -13.94
N PHE A 69 13.57 -14.30 -12.88
CA PHE A 69 12.80 -14.12 -11.66
C PHE A 69 12.08 -12.77 -11.70
N ARG A 70 10.88 -12.74 -11.20
CA ARG A 70 10.12 -11.50 -11.06
C ARG A 70 9.81 -11.24 -9.61
N ASP A 71 9.96 -9.99 -9.23
CA ASP A 71 9.61 -9.54 -7.88
C ASP A 71 8.25 -8.86 -7.93
N HIS A 72 7.40 -9.22 -6.98
CA HIS A 72 6.10 -8.60 -6.83
C HIS A 72 5.93 -8.12 -5.40
N TYR A 73 5.51 -6.87 -5.24
CA TYR A 73 5.25 -6.29 -3.95
C TYR A 73 3.76 -6.07 -3.79
N ALA A 74 3.16 -6.78 -2.83
CA ALA A 74 1.76 -6.61 -2.48
C ALA A 74 1.68 -5.64 -1.31
N VAL A 75 1.06 -4.48 -1.53
CA VAL A 75 0.96 -3.43 -0.54
C VAL A 75 -0.48 -3.27 -0.11
N THR A 76 -0.72 -3.33 1.20
CA THR A 76 -2.02 -3.03 1.78
C THR A 76 -1.86 -1.90 2.78
N VAL A 77 -2.93 -1.12 2.96
CA VAL A 77 -2.94 -0.02 3.91
C VAL A 77 -3.80 -0.43 5.12
N THR A 78 -3.21 -0.32 6.31
CA THR A 78 -3.91 -0.66 7.56
C THR A 78 -4.93 0.41 7.90
N PRO A 79 -5.87 0.14 8.82
CA PRO A 79 -6.80 1.19 9.28
C PRO A 79 -6.07 2.44 9.77
N LYS A 80 -4.96 2.25 10.47
CA LYS A 80 -4.12 3.37 10.93
C LYS A 80 -3.57 4.16 9.74
N GLY A 81 -3.09 3.45 8.71
CA GLY A 81 -2.59 4.07 7.49
C GLY A 81 -3.66 4.78 6.71
N GLN A 82 -4.88 4.25 6.69
CA GLN A 82 -6.00 4.89 6.02
C GLN A 82 -6.31 6.26 6.63
N ILE A 83 -6.30 6.35 7.95
CA ILE A 83 -6.48 7.63 8.65
C ILE A 83 -5.34 8.58 8.31
N PHE A 84 -4.12 8.08 8.35
CA PHE A 84 -2.94 8.87 8.03
C PHE A 84 -3.00 9.47 6.62
N ILE A 85 -3.35 8.64 5.63
CA ILE A 85 -3.46 9.09 4.23
C ILE A 85 -4.59 10.10 4.08
N SER A 86 -5.74 9.84 4.70
CA SER A 86 -6.88 10.76 4.62
C SER A 86 -6.51 12.15 5.12
N ARG A 87 -5.78 12.22 6.23
CA ARG A 87 -5.32 13.50 6.77
C ARG A 87 -4.28 14.15 5.86
N ALA A 88 -3.37 13.35 5.31
CA ALA A 88 -2.32 13.87 4.43
C ALA A 88 -2.90 14.47 3.16
N LEU A 89 -3.96 13.87 2.61
CA LEU A 89 -4.55 14.32 1.36
C LEU A 89 -5.55 15.47 1.52
N THR A 90 -6.03 15.72 2.73
CA THR A 90 -6.98 16.81 3.00
C THR A 90 -6.29 18.10 3.41
N ASN A 91 -5.01 18.06 3.69
CA ASN A 91 -4.23 19.26 4.07
C ASN A 91 -3.55 19.89 2.88
#